data_d4f78937f3f6df1b204c93496149221f
#
_entry.id   d4f78937f3f6df1b204c93496149221f
#
_cell.length_a   1.000
_cell.length_b   1.000
_cell.length_c   1.000
_cell.angle_alpha   90.00
_cell.angle_beta   90.00
_cell.angle_gamma   90.00
#
_symmetry.space_group_name_H-M   'P 1'
#
loop_
_entity.id
_entity.type
_entity.pdbx_description
1 polymer ?
#
loop_
_entity_poly.entity_id
_entity_poly.type
_entity_poly.pdbx_seq_one_letter_code
_entity_poly.pdbx_strand_id
1 'polypeptide(L)'
;MFCSANQDIDRDFFAKTWELGEWLAKEGHTLVFGGTDLGLMECIAKSVHEAGGQIIGVVPSKVEENGHVSEYLDVHIPCDNLNDRKALMMAQSDVFIALPGGIGTLDEIFSVASSATIGYHQKTVILYNMKGFWDSLIACLHDLEAKGVTRKHWDSYIKVANSLGELATLL
;
A
#
# COMPACT_ATOMS: atom_id res chain seq x y z
N MET A 1 -2.62 0.99 -2.38
CA MET A 1 -1.61 -0.06 -2.12
C MET A 1 -0.23 0.56 -2.08
N PHE A 2 0.56 0.27 -1.04
CA PHE A 2 1.93 0.74 -0.85
C PHE A 2 2.87 -0.46 -0.75
N CYS A 3 3.96 -0.49 -1.51
CA CYS A 3 4.89 -1.62 -1.52
C CYS A 3 6.23 -1.26 -2.17
N SER A 4 7.18 -2.20 -2.09
CA SER A 4 8.52 -2.05 -2.67
C SER A 4 8.50 -2.14 -4.20
N ALA A 5 9.27 -1.26 -4.84
CA ALA A 5 9.66 -1.38 -6.26
C ALA A 5 10.93 -2.25 -6.45
N ASN A 6 11.57 -2.71 -5.37
CA ASN A 6 12.78 -3.54 -5.48
C ASN A 6 12.41 -4.96 -5.94
N GLN A 7 13.14 -5.47 -6.92
CA GLN A 7 12.95 -6.83 -7.46
C GLN A 7 13.78 -7.88 -6.72
N ASP A 8 14.82 -7.45 -6.01
CA ASP A 8 15.77 -8.33 -5.32
C ASP A 8 15.41 -8.48 -3.84
N ILE A 9 14.22 -9.02 -3.60
CA ILE A 9 13.66 -9.29 -2.26
C ILE A 9 13.15 -10.74 -2.17
N ASP A 10 12.74 -11.17 -0.97
CA ASP A 10 12.24 -12.52 -0.72
C ASP A 10 11.10 -12.89 -1.70
N ARG A 11 11.23 -14.02 -2.38
CA ARG A 11 10.27 -14.52 -3.37
C ARG A 11 8.91 -14.84 -2.77
N ASP A 12 8.85 -15.17 -1.47
CA ASP A 12 7.58 -15.41 -0.78
C ASP A 12 6.71 -14.15 -0.73
N PHE A 13 7.33 -12.95 -0.74
CA PHE A 13 6.57 -11.71 -0.82
C PHE A 13 5.85 -11.56 -2.16
N PHE A 14 6.50 -11.97 -3.26
CA PHE A 14 5.86 -11.98 -4.58
C PHE A 14 4.69 -12.98 -4.62
N ALA A 15 4.87 -14.19 -4.10
CA ALA A 15 3.81 -15.20 -4.08
C ALA A 15 2.58 -14.73 -3.30
N LYS A 16 2.79 -14.17 -2.09
CA LYS A 16 1.70 -13.61 -1.27
C LYS A 16 1.06 -12.35 -1.87
N THR A 17 1.84 -11.54 -2.58
CA THR A 17 1.33 -10.36 -3.31
C THR A 17 0.45 -10.80 -4.48
N TRP A 18 0.85 -11.84 -5.19
CA TRP A 18 0.05 -12.43 -6.27
C TRP A 18 -1.29 -12.95 -5.77
N GLU A 19 -1.28 -13.78 -4.71
CA GLU A 19 -2.48 -14.29 -4.06
C GLU A 19 -3.44 -13.18 -3.64
N LEU A 20 -2.90 -12.09 -3.07
CA LEU A 20 -3.68 -10.91 -2.70
C LEU A 20 -4.32 -10.24 -3.93
N GLY A 21 -3.58 -10.10 -5.04
CA GLY A 21 -4.10 -9.47 -6.26
C GLY A 21 -5.26 -10.25 -6.88
N GLU A 22 -5.12 -11.57 -6.96
CA GLU A 22 -6.21 -12.44 -7.40
C GLU A 22 -7.45 -12.33 -6.50
N TRP A 23 -7.24 -12.28 -5.19
CA TRP A 23 -8.33 -12.15 -4.23
C TRP A 23 -9.03 -10.79 -4.38
N LEU A 24 -8.27 -9.67 -4.45
CA LEU A 24 -8.83 -8.33 -4.63
C LEU A 24 -9.72 -8.24 -5.87
N ALA A 25 -9.28 -8.79 -7.00
CA ALA A 25 -10.05 -8.80 -8.23
C ALA A 25 -11.34 -9.63 -8.11
N LYS A 26 -11.26 -10.83 -7.49
CA LYS A 26 -12.42 -11.71 -7.27
C LYS A 26 -13.49 -11.09 -6.36
N GLU A 27 -13.06 -10.31 -5.37
CA GLU A 27 -13.98 -9.59 -4.46
C GLU A 27 -14.48 -8.25 -5.05
N GLY A 28 -14.04 -7.88 -6.26
CA GLY A 28 -14.49 -6.66 -6.96
C GLY A 28 -13.84 -5.37 -6.45
N HIS A 29 -12.70 -5.47 -5.76
CA HIS A 29 -11.93 -4.31 -5.34
C HIS A 29 -11.14 -3.71 -6.51
N THR A 30 -11.05 -2.38 -6.55
CA THR A 30 -10.18 -1.65 -7.48
C THR A 30 -8.81 -1.42 -6.84
N LEU A 31 -7.73 -1.80 -7.52
CA LEU A 31 -6.37 -1.49 -7.09
C LEU A 31 -6.01 -0.04 -7.41
N VAL A 32 -5.63 0.74 -6.39
CA VAL A 32 -4.97 2.05 -6.55
C VAL A 32 -3.54 1.94 -6.06
N PHE A 33 -2.54 2.23 -6.92
CA PHE A 33 -1.12 2.11 -6.58
C PHE A 33 -0.24 3.14 -7.30
N GLY A 34 1.07 3.08 -7.06
CA GLY A 34 2.04 4.06 -7.58
C GLY A 34 2.39 3.94 -9.07
N GLY A 35 1.81 2.98 -9.79
CA GLY A 35 1.86 2.87 -11.25
C GLY A 35 3.17 2.41 -11.86
N THR A 36 4.19 2.01 -11.08
CA THR A 36 5.48 1.55 -11.65
C THR A 36 5.46 0.05 -11.99
N ASP A 37 6.24 -0.32 -13.02
CA ASP A 37 6.45 -1.67 -13.55
C ASP A 37 7.52 -2.48 -12.78
N LEU A 38 7.79 -2.15 -11.52
CA LEU A 38 8.88 -2.73 -10.75
C LEU A 38 8.42 -3.42 -9.46
N GLY A 39 9.11 -4.50 -9.08
CA GLY A 39 8.99 -5.17 -7.80
C GLY A 39 7.58 -5.67 -7.47
N LEU A 40 7.16 -5.48 -6.21
CA LEU A 40 5.81 -5.86 -5.76
C LEU A 40 4.71 -5.02 -6.38
N MET A 41 5.02 -3.79 -6.86
CA MET A 41 4.06 -2.93 -7.53
C MET A 41 3.59 -3.57 -8.83
N GLU A 42 4.52 -4.02 -9.69
CA GLU A 42 4.15 -4.71 -10.93
C GLU A 42 3.53 -6.07 -10.65
N CYS A 43 4.01 -6.80 -9.64
CA CYS A 43 3.46 -8.08 -9.26
C CYS A 43 1.96 -7.97 -8.90
N ILE A 44 1.57 -7.00 -8.08
CA ILE A 44 0.16 -6.82 -7.70
C ILE A 44 -0.68 -6.32 -8.89
N ALA A 45 -0.16 -5.40 -9.71
CA ALA A 45 -0.87 -4.91 -10.89
C ALA A 45 -1.16 -6.05 -11.87
N LYS A 46 -0.14 -6.83 -12.20
CA LYS A 46 -0.27 -7.99 -13.09
C LYS A 46 -1.26 -9.02 -12.56
N SER A 47 -1.19 -9.37 -11.28
CA SER A 47 -2.08 -10.33 -10.66
C SER A 47 -3.55 -9.88 -10.70
N VAL A 48 -3.81 -8.60 -10.39
CA VAL A 48 -5.17 -8.02 -10.47
C VAL A 48 -5.67 -8.03 -11.91
N HIS A 49 -4.81 -7.65 -12.88
CA HIS A 49 -5.15 -7.65 -14.31
C HIS A 49 -5.51 -9.05 -14.82
N GLU A 50 -4.68 -10.06 -14.54
CA GLU A 50 -4.92 -11.43 -14.98
C GLU A 50 -6.19 -12.04 -14.36
N ALA A 51 -6.58 -11.58 -13.18
CA ALA A 51 -7.84 -11.96 -12.53
C ALA A 51 -9.05 -11.11 -12.97
N GLY A 52 -8.89 -10.17 -13.89
CA GLY A 52 -9.95 -9.33 -14.46
C GLY A 52 -10.40 -8.17 -13.56
N GLY A 53 -9.57 -7.75 -12.61
CA GLY A 53 -9.82 -6.60 -11.73
C GLY A 53 -9.46 -5.27 -12.38
N GLN A 54 -9.85 -4.16 -11.75
CA GLN A 54 -9.58 -2.80 -12.20
C GLN A 54 -8.36 -2.19 -11.50
N ILE A 55 -7.59 -1.39 -12.24
CA ILE A 55 -6.31 -0.85 -11.80
C ILE A 55 -6.18 0.64 -12.11
N ILE A 56 -5.95 1.45 -11.07
CA ILE A 56 -5.66 2.88 -11.15
C ILE A 56 -4.21 3.11 -10.74
N GLY A 57 -3.39 3.62 -11.65
CA GLY A 57 -2.03 4.05 -11.38
C GLY A 57 -1.94 5.55 -11.16
N VAL A 58 -1.38 6.00 -10.04
CA VAL A 58 -1.05 7.42 -9.81
C VAL A 58 0.45 7.59 -10.04
N VAL A 59 0.80 8.11 -11.21
CA VAL A 59 2.15 8.04 -11.78
C VAL A 59 2.85 9.40 -11.74
N PRO A 60 3.95 9.55 -10.97
CA PRO A 60 4.75 10.76 -11.01
C PRO A 60 5.44 10.93 -12.38
N SER A 61 5.55 12.18 -12.86
CA SER A 61 6.24 12.52 -14.12
C SER A 61 7.64 11.90 -14.22
N LYS A 62 8.36 11.83 -13.11
CA LYS A 62 9.68 11.20 -13.06
C LYS A 62 9.68 9.69 -13.33
N VAL A 63 8.60 8.99 -13.02
CA VAL A 63 8.41 7.56 -13.34
C VAL A 63 8.14 7.38 -14.82
N GLU A 64 7.33 8.27 -15.41
CA GLU A 64 7.06 8.32 -16.86
C GLU A 64 8.33 8.63 -17.66
N GLU A 65 9.09 9.66 -17.27
CA GLU A 65 10.36 10.05 -17.90
C GLU A 65 11.38 8.89 -17.92
N ASN A 66 11.38 8.06 -16.88
CA ASN A 66 12.26 6.90 -16.77
C ASN A 66 11.74 5.66 -17.53
N GLY A 67 10.53 5.71 -18.09
CA GLY A 67 9.92 4.61 -18.85
C GLY A 67 9.46 3.44 -17.98
N HIS A 68 9.22 3.66 -16.69
CA HIS A 68 8.83 2.63 -15.71
C HIS A 68 7.35 2.67 -15.35
N VAL A 69 6.48 2.84 -16.32
CA VAL A 69 5.02 2.79 -16.11
C VAL A 69 4.50 1.39 -16.41
N SER A 70 3.71 0.84 -15.50
CA SER A 70 3.05 -0.46 -15.68
C SER A 70 2.11 -0.43 -16.88
N GLU A 71 2.13 -1.48 -17.69
CA GLU A 71 1.25 -1.67 -18.85
C GLU A 71 -0.16 -2.14 -18.45
N TYR A 72 -0.38 -2.50 -17.18
CA TYR A 72 -1.64 -3.06 -16.68
C TYR A 72 -2.63 -2.02 -16.17
N LEU A 73 -2.38 -0.72 -16.38
CA LEU A 73 -3.26 0.35 -15.90
C LEU A 73 -4.52 0.47 -16.77
N ASP A 74 -5.72 0.40 -16.14
CA ASP A 74 -6.98 0.79 -16.77
C ASP A 74 -7.16 2.32 -16.74
N VAL A 75 -6.71 2.95 -15.65
CA VAL A 75 -6.74 4.40 -15.48
C VAL A 75 -5.35 4.90 -15.06
N HIS A 76 -4.82 5.83 -15.83
CA HIS A 76 -3.56 6.51 -15.55
C HIS A 76 -3.82 7.93 -15.07
N ILE A 77 -3.42 8.24 -13.84
CA ILE A 77 -3.52 9.58 -13.24
C ILE A 77 -2.11 10.15 -13.11
N PRO A 78 -1.71 11.12 -13.96
CA PRO A 78 -0.40 11.75 -13.84
C PRO A 78 -0.34 12.67 -12.64
N CYS A 79 0.83 12.83 -12.04
CA CYS A 79 1.09 13.79 -10.97
C CYS A 79 2.52 14.35 -11.04
N ASP A 80 2.71 15.56 -10.50
CA ASP A 80 3.97 16.28 -10.65
C ASP A 80 5.07 15.77 -9.69
N ASN A 81 4.66 15.35 -8.48
CA ASN A 81 5.59 14.98 -7.43
C ASN A 81 5.01 13.95 -6.44
N LEU A 82 5.82 13.49 -5.49
CA LEU A 82 5.41 12.48 -4.51
C LEU A 82 4.32 12.95 -3.54
N ASN A 83 4.21 14.27 -3.26
CA ASN A 83 3.16 14.78 -2.38
C ASN A 83 1.82 14.77 -3.09
N ASP A 84 1.78 15.21 -4.35
CA ASP A 84 0.58 15.13 -5.20
C ASP A 84 0.14 13.68 -5.38
N ARG A 85 1.09 12.76 -5.61
CA ARG A 85 0.80 11.33 -5.68
C ARG A 85 0.07 10.83 -4.43
N LYS A 86 0.61 11.13 -3.24
CA LYS A 86 -0.01 10.70 -1.97
C LYS A 86 -1.41 11.30 -1.81
N ALA A 87 -1.60 12.59 -2.13
CA ALA A 87 -2.89 13.24 -2.05
C ALA A 87 -3.92 12.60 -3.00
N LEU A 88 -3.53 12.33 -4.25
CA LEU A 88 -4.38 11.68 -5.25
C LEU A 88 -4.71 10.23 -4.85
N MET A 89 -3.73 9.46 -4.41
CA MET A 89 -3.97 8.11 -3.90
C MET A 89 -4.92 8.12 -2.70
N MET A 90 -4.78 9.07 -1.77
CA MET A 90 -5.70 9.22 -0.64
C MET A 90 -7.12 9.59 -1.08
N ALA A 91 -7.27 10.41 -2.12
CA ALA A 91 -8.58 10.76 -2.66
C ALA A 91 -9.29 9.58 -3.35
N GLN A 92 -8.54 8.72 -4.03
CA GLN A 92 -9.05 7.59 -4.82
C GLN A 92 -9.27 6.29 -4.03
N SER A 93 -8.84 6.23 -2.78
CA SER A 93 -8.85 4.98 -2.00
C SER A 93 -9.75 5.08 -0.77
N ASP A 94 -10.41 4.00 -0.40
CA ASP A 94 -11.20 3.88 0.83
C ASP A 94 -10.38 3.30 1.99
N VAL A 95 -9.42 2.43 1.67
CA VAL A 95 -8.53 1.76 2.63
C VAL A 95 -7.13 1.63 2.01
N PHE A 96 -6.12 1.54 2.85
CA PHE A 96 -4.73 1.40 2.41
C PHE A 96 -4.14 0.09 2.91
N ILE A 97 -3.46 -0.64 2.03
CA ILE A 97 -2.71 -1.85 2.38
C ILE A 97 -1.24 -1.59 2.11
N ALA A 98 -0.40 -1.84 3.10
CA ALA A 98 1.06 -1.77 2.98
C ALA A 98 1.65 -3.18 2.98
N LEU A 99 2.23 -3.58 1.85
CA LEU A 99 3.04 -4.78 1.69
C LEU A 99 4.49 -4.46 2.08
N PRO A 100 5.39 -5.47 2.14
CA PRO A 100 6.81 -5.22 2.37
C PRO A 100 7.38 -4.10 1.50
N GLY A 101 8.03 -3.12 2.13
CA GLY A 101 8.55 -1.96 1.44
C GLY A 101 9.53 -1.15 2.27
N GLY A 102 10.21 -0.20 1.63
CA GLY A 102 11.24 0.63 2.24
C GLY A 102 10.74 2.01 2.66
N ILE A 103 11.64 3.00 2.59
CA ILE A 103 11.40 4.38 3.05
C ILE A 103 10.18 5.02 2.38
N GLY A 104 9.98 4.80 1.05
CA GLY A 104 8.82 5.34 0.36
C GLY A 104 7.50 4.77 0.89
N THR A 105 7.46 3.47 1.18
CA THR A 105 6.30 2.82 1.77
C THR A 105 6.03 3.33 3.19
N LEU A 106 7.06 3.55 4.00
CA LEU A 106 6.94 4.15 5.34
C LEU A 106 6.40 5.58 5.26
N ASP A 107 6.90 6.41 4.34
CA ASP A 107 6.38 7.76 4.10
C ASP A 107 4.90 7.75 3.74
N GLU A 108 4.46 6.84 2.89
CA GLU A 108 3.06 6.67 2.50
C GLU A 108 2.20 6.22 3.69
N ILE A 109 2.63 5.21 4.46
CA ILE A 109 1.94 4.74 5.68
C ILE A 109 1.73 5.89 6.66
N PHE A 110 2.81 6.61 6.99
CA PHE A 110 2.74 7.69 7.98
C PHE A 110 2.03 8.94 7.46
N SER A 111 2.06 9.22 6.16
CA SER A 111 1.27 10.31 5.56
C SER A 111 -0.23 10.08 5.73
N VAL A 112 -0.71 8.87 5.48
CA VAL A 112 -2.12 8.50 5.70
C VAL A 112 -2.44 8.51 7.18
N ALA A 113 -1.66 7.80 8.02
CA ALA A 113 -1.93 7.70 9.45
C ALA A 113 -1.92 9.06 10.14
N SER A 114 -0.94 9.93 9.85
CA SER A 114 -0.85 11.27 10.44
C SER A 114 -2.04 12.15 10.06
N SER A 115 -2.50 12.09 8.83
CA SER A 115 -3.69 12.82 8.37
C SER A 115 -4.96 12.36 9.12
N ALA A 116 -5.07 11.06 9.39
CA ALA A 116 -6.17 10.51 10.19
C ALA A 116 -6.12 10.96 11.66
N THR A 117 -4.90 11.11 12.25
CA THR A 117 -4.77 11.54 13.66
C THR A 117 -5.33 12.95 13.92
N ILE A 118 -5.33 13.81 12.92
CA ILE A 118 -5.85 15.19 13.01
C ILE A 118 -7.23 15.35 12.37
N GLY A 119 -7.84 14.25 11.90
CA GLY A 119 -9.23 14.18 11.50
C GLY A 119 -9.53 14.59 10.05
N TYR A 120 -8.55 14.63 9.16
CA TYR A 120 -8.81 14.87 7.73
C TYR A 120 -9.60 13.73 7.08
N HIS A 121 -9.48 12.52 7.59
CA HIS A 121 -10.24 11.34 7.17
C HIS A 121 -10.27 10.28 8.28
N GLN A 122 -11.05 9.21 8.06
CA GLN A 122 -11.13 8.06 8.96
C GLN A 122 -10.60 6.76 8.32
N LYS A 123 -9.90 6.87 7.19
CA LYS A 123 -9.34 5.73 6.46
C LYS A 123 -8.17 5.14 7.23
N THR A 124 -8.06 3.82 7.24
CA THR A 124 -7.00 3.08 7.95
C THR A 124 -5.93 2.57 6.99
N VAL A 125 -4.74 2.33 7.52
CA VAL A 125 -3.69 1.58 6.85
C VAL A 125 -3.64 0.18 7.45
N ILE A 126 -3.62 -0.85 6.63
CA ILE A 126 -3.45 -2.25 7.03
C ILE A 126 -2.03 -2.67 6.65
N LEU A 127 -1.21 -2.99 7.64
CA LEU A 127 0.09 -3.63 7.42
C LEU A 127 -0.14 -5.10 7.13
N TYR A 128 0.06 -5.54 5.89
CA TYR A 128 0.07 -6.96 5.59
C TYR A 128 1.42 -7.54 6.02
N ASN A 129 1.45 -8.11 7.22
CA ASN A 129 2.66 -8.51 7.93
C ASN A 129 3.19 -9.86 7.45
N MET A 130 3.51 -9.93 6.17
CA MET A 130 4.06 -11.13 5.53
C MET A 130 5.34 -11.57 6.22
N LYS A 131 5.34 -12.79 6.79
CA LYS A 131 6.52 -13.37 7.48
C LYS A 131 7.09 -12.49 8.60
N GLY A 132 6.27 -11.66 9.25
CA GLY A 132 6.73 -10.76 10.30
C GLY A 132 7.52 -9.54 9.79
N PHE A 133 7.40 -9.19 8.51
CA PHE A 133 8.16 -8.07 7.92
C PHE A 133 7.99 -6.75 8.70
N TRP A 134 6.78 -6.49 9.21
CA TRP A 134 6.46 -5.26 9.92
C TRP A 134 6.68 -5.34 11.44
N ASP A 135 7.17 -6.46 12.00
CA ASP A 135 7.30 -6.65 13.45
C ASP A 135 8.13 -5.54 14.11
N SER A 136 9.23 -5.09 13.49
CA SER A 136 10.06 -4.00 14.01
C SER A 136 9.31 -2.65 14.00
N LEU A 137 8.49 -2.38 12.99
CA LEU A 137 7.66 -1.18 12.95
C LEU A 137 6.56 -1.22 14.01
N ILE A 138 5.92 -2.37 14.19
CA ILE A 138 4.89 -2.60 15.21
C ILE A 138 5.48 -2.40 16.61
N ALA A 139 6.68 -2.94 16.86
CA ALA A 139 7.39 -2.73 18.12
C ALA A 139 7.70 -1.24 18.37
N CYS A 140 8.12 -0.51 17.32
CA CYS A 140 8.34 0.93 17.39
C CYS A 140 7.04 1.69 17.74
N LEU A 141 5.92 1.34 17.13
CA LEU A 141 4.62 1.98 17.42
C LEU A 141 4.17 1.72 18.87
N HIS A 142 4.36 0.52 19.39
CA HIS A 142 4.10 0.20 20.80
C HIS A 142 5.01 0.99 21.75
N ASP A 143 6.30 1.15 21.42
CA ASP A 143 7.23 1.92 22.24
C ASP A 143 6.83 3.42 22.29
N LEU A 144 6.43 4.00 21.16
CA LEU A 144 5.94 5.37 21.09
C LEU A 144 4.67 5.56 21.92
N GLU A 145 3.76 4.60 21.89
CA GLU A 145 2.55 4.63 22.72
C GLU A 145 2.88 4.53 24.20
N ALA A 146 3.76 3.60 24.59
CA ALA A 146 4.20 3.44 25.98
C ALA A 146 4.88 4.69 26.53
N LYS A 147 5.53 5.49 25.67
CA LYS A 147 6.12 6.80 26.01
C LYS A 147 5.10 7.94 26.04
N GLY A 148 3.84 7.69 25.72
CA GLY A 148 2.76 8.65 25.78
C GLY A 148 2.80 9.75 24.72
N VAL A 149 3.55 9.57 23.61
CA VAL A 149 3.66 10.58 22.55
C VAL A 149 2.57 10.42 21.47
N THR A 150 1.77 9.38 21.52
CA THR A 150 0.63 9.17 20.61
C THR A 150 -0.65 9.79 21.17
N ARG A 151 -1.48 10.38 20.30
CA ARG A 151 -2.76 11.01 20.73
C ARG A 151 -3.84 9.98 21.08
N LYS A 152 -3.83 8.82 20.46
CA LYS A 152 -4.70 7.65 20.67
C LYS A 152 -3.86 6.40 20.54
N HIS A 153 -4.45 5.23 20.78
CA HIS A 153 -3.83 3.96 20.44
C HIS A 153 -3.49 3.94 18.97
N TRP A 154 -2.26 3.55 18.63
CA TRP A 154 -1.77 3.57 17.25
C TRP A 154 -2.61 2.67 16.33
N ASP A 155 -3.15 1.58 16.87
CA ASP A 155 -4.05 0.66 16.16
C ASP A 155 -5.39 1.27 15.76
N SER A 156 -5.71 2.48 16.22
CA SER A 156 -6.85 3.25 15.71
C SER A 156 -6.66 3.71 14.26
N TYR A 157 -5.42 3.78 13.77
CA TYR A 157 -5.07 4.29 12.46
C TYR A 157 -4.35 3.28 11.58
N ILE A 158 -3.61 2.35 12.20
CA ILE A 158 -2.81 1.33 11.54
C ILE A 158 -3.25 -0.03 12.08
N LYS A 159 -3.77 -0.89 11.20
CA LYS A 159 -4.14 -2.28 11.53
C LYS A 159 -3.05 -3.23 11.09
N VAL A 160 -3.04 -4.44 11.62
CA VAL A 160 -2.11 -5.50 11.22
C VAL A 160 -2.91 -6.73 10.79
N ALA A 161 -2.52 -7.32 9.67
CA ALA A 161 -3.02 -8.60 9.20
C ALA A 161 -1.84 -9.53 8.89
N ASN A 162 -1.80 -10.71 9.49
CA ASN A 162 -0.72 -11.69 9.32
C ASN A 162 -1.04 -12.72 8.23
N SER A 163 -2.27 -12.71 7.73
CA SER A 163 -2.75 -13.59 6.67
C SER A 163 -3.75 -12.88 5.77
N LEU A 164 -3.99 -13.44 4.58
CA LEU A 164 -5.01 -12.93 3.67
C LEU A 164 -6.41 -13.01 4.30
N GLY A 165 -6.69 -14.07 5.08
CA GLY A 165 -7.96 -14.19 5.79
C GLY A 165 -8.18 -13.10 6.83
N GLU A 166 -7.14 -12.74 7.61
CA GLU A 166 -7.21 -11.61 8.54
C GLU A 166 -7.40 -10.29 7.80
N LEU A 167 -6.66 -10.08 6.69
CA LEU A 167 -6.77 -8.88 5.87
C LEU A 167 -8.20 -8.72 5.33
N ALA A 168 -8.80 -9.80 4.83
CA ALA A 168 -10.17 -9.81 4.32
C ALA A 168 -11.22 -9.40 5.38
N THR A 169 -10.97 -9.62 6.67
CA THR A 169 -11.86 -9.18 7.74
C THR A 169 -11.76 -7.70 8.09
N LEU A 170 -10.73 -7.02 7.57
CA LEU A 170 -10.45 -5.59 7.82
C LEU A 170 -10.87 -4.68 6.64
N LEU A 171 -11.26 -5.29 5.52
CA LEU A 171 -11.78 -4.62 4.33
C LEU A 171 -13.30 -4.64 4.29
#